data_c2cf249ee756f00d837ff9d7b8ed4363
#
_entry.id   c2cf249ee756f00d837ff9d7b8ed4363
#
_cell.length_a   1.000
_cell.length_b   1.000
_cell.length_c   1.000
_cell.angle_alpha   90.00
_cell.angle_beta   90.00
_cell.angle_gamma   90.00
#
_symmetry.space_group_name_H-M   'P 1'
#
loop_
_entity.id
_entity.type
_entity.pdbx_description
1 polymer ?
#
loop_
_entity_poly.entity_id
_entity_poly.type
_entity_poly.pdbx_seq_one_letter_code
_entity_poly.pdbx_strand_id
1 'polypeptide(L)'
;MPSRDFKRTDRIGAELRRELGLLVHAAVRDHGLPSVSVSDVEITRDLDWATVWVTALMPEQGLPAVKALNQISHEIRHALAHSGMRMRRVPELKFKYDDSVDKGERIESLLREQARDLPPRDGDKQDD
;
A
#
# COMPACT_ATOMS: atom_id res chain seq x y z
N MET A 1 16.00 -0.29 -25.65
CA MET A 1 14.75 -0.83 -25.16
C MET A 1 14.71 -0.80 -23.67
N PRO A 2 13.73 -0.15 -23.13
CA PRO A 2 13.64 -0.05 -21.69
C PRO A 2 13.14 -1.31 -21.02
N SER A 3 12.79 -2.30 -21.79
CA SER A 3 12.09 -3.44 -21.27
C SER A 3 12.86 -4.27 -20.24
N ARG A 4 14.17 -4.37 -20.36
CA ARG A 4 14.93 -5.14 -19.39
C ARG A 4 14.93 -4.52 -18.01
N ASP A 5 15.21 -3.21 -17.94
CA ASP A 5 15.25 -2.52 -16.67
C ASP A 5 13.85 -2.46 -16.05
N PHE A 6 12.84 -2.27 -16.89
CA PHE A 6 11.47 -2.24 -16.44
C PHE A 6 11.06 -3.59 -15.85
N LYS A 7 11.35 -4.67 -16.53
CA LYS A 7 10.99 -6.01 -16.04
C LYS A 7 11.72 -6.35 -14.75
N ARG A 8 12.97 -5.94 -14.64
CA ARG A 8 13.77 -6.17 -13.45
C ARG A 8 13.18 -5.42 -12.26
N THR A 9 12.84 -4.15 -12.45
CA THR A 9 12.26 -3.33 -11.41
C THR A 9 10.89 -3.85 -10.99
N ASP A 10 10.10 -4.31 -11.95
CA ASP A 10 8.80 -4.90 -11.67
C ASP A 10 8.93 -6.17 -10.83
N ARG A 11 9.88 -7.00 -11.15
CA ARG A 11 10.09 -8.26 -10.44
C ARG A 11 10.53 -8.00 -9.01
N ILE A 12 11.48 -7.09 -8.84
CA ILE A 12 11.96 -6.71 -7.51
C ILE A 12 10.82 -6.08 -6.73
N GLY A 13 10.00 -5.24 -7.38
CA GLY A 13 8.85 -4.63 -6.74
C GLY A 13 7.85 -5.64 -6.23
N ALA A 14 7.58 -6.69 -7.03
CA ALA A 14 6.64 -7.72 -6.63
C ALA A 14 7.16 -8.51 -5.42
N GLU A 15 8.45 -8.84 -5.44
CA GLU A 15 9.06 -9.54 -4.31
C GLU A 15 9.08 -8.67 -3.06
N LEU A 16 9.42 -7.39 -3.21
CA LEU A 16 9.43 -6.45 -2.10
C LEU A 16 8.03 -6.28 -1.52
N ARG A 17 7.01 -6.20 -2.38
CA ARG A 17 5.65 -6.05 -1.90
C ARG A 17 5.25 -7.22 -1.01
N ARG A 18 5.58 -8.42 -1.42
CA ARG A 18 5.27 -9.60 -0.64
C ARG A 18 6.02 -9.61 0.69
N GLU A 19 7.32 -9.34 0.63
CA GLU A 19 8.16 -9.36 1.82
C GLU A 19 7.77 -8.23 2.79
N LEU A 20 7.58 -7.03 2.26
CA LEU A 20 7.18 -5.89 3.07
C LEU A 20 5.79 -6.08 3.66
N GLY A 21 4.91 -6.78 2.94
CA GLY A 21 3.60 -7.12 3.50
C GLY A 21 3.72 -7.88 4.80
N LEU A 22 4.61 -8.85 4.84
CA LEU A 22 4.85 -9.65 6.05
C LEU A 22 5.51 -8.81 7.13
N LEU A 23 6.50 -8.01 6.78
CA LEU A 23 7.23 -7.19 7.75
C LEU A 23 6.36 -6.09 8.34
N VAL A 24 5.54 -5.46 7.53
CA VAL A 24 4.62 -4.44 8.00
C VAL A 24 3.58 -5.05 8.92
N HIS A 25 3.07 -6.22 8.57
CA HIS A 25 2.10 -6.91 9.42
C HIS A 25 2.70 -7.21 10.79
N ALA A 26 3.94 -7.68 10.82
CA ALA A 26 4.63 -7.95 12.07
C ALA A 26 4.86 -6.65 12.87
N ALA A 27 5.25 -5.58 12.19
CA ALA A 27 5.49 -4.29 12.85
C ALA A 27 4.20 -3.74 13.46
N VAL A 28 3.10 -3.84 12.73
CA VAL A 28 1.79 -3.41 13.23
C VAL A 28 1.45 -4.16 14.50
N ARG A 29 1.64 -5.46 14.50
CA ARG A 29 1.36 -6.28 15.67
C ARG A 29 2.29 -5.93 16.84
N ASP A 30 3.57 -5.80 16.54
CA ASP A 30 4.57 -5.60 17.61
C ASP A 30 4.48 -4.22 18.22
N HIS A 31 4.10 -3.21 17.44
CA HIS A 31 4.03 -1.83 17.93
C HIS A 31 2.62 -1.37 18.24
N GLY A 32 1.64 -2.24 18.08
CA GLY A 32 0.25 -1.88 18.35
C GLY A 32 -0.29 -0.80 17.44
N LEU A 33 0.07 -0.84 16.17
CA LEU A 33 -0.37 0.17 15.21
C LEU A 33 -1.72 -0.19 14.62
N PRO A 34 -2.41 0.78 14.00
CA PRO A 34 -3.64 0.46 13.28
C PRO A 34 -3.39 -0.56 12.16
N SER A 35 -4.36 -1.40 11.89
CA SER A 35 -4.25 -2.44 10.87
C SER A 35 -4.10 -1.83 9.49
N VAL A 36 -3.06 -2.20 8.78
CA VAL A 36 -2.82 -1.76 7.42
C VAL A 36 -2.34 -2.93 6.58
N SER A 37 -2.49 -2.79 5.28
CA SER A 37 -1.99 -3.75 4.31
C SER A 37 -1.17 -3.01 3.26
N VAL A 38 -0.11 -3.65 2.79
CA VAL A 38 0.69 -3.08 1.70
C VAL A 38 -0.07 -3.33 0.40
N SER A 39 -0.41 -2.25 -0.29
CA SER A 39 -1.14 -2.34 -1.56
C SER A 39 -0.22 -2.32 -2.76
N ASP A 40 0.91 -1.62 -2.66
CA ASP A 40 1.83 -1.54 -3.77
C ASP A 40 3.20 -1.07 -3.27
N VAL A 41 4.22 -1.31 -4.07
CA VAL A 41 5.57 -0.83 -3.80
C VAL A 41 6.15 -0.29 -5.10
N GLU A 42 6.60 0.95 -5.07
CA GLU A 42 7.25 1.57 -6.20
C GLU A 42 8.72 1.80 -5.88
N ILE A 43 9.60 1.34 -6.75
CA ILE A 43 11.03 1.44 -6.53
C ILE A 43 11.62 2.40 -7.54
N THR A 44 12.53 3.27 -7.08
CA THR A 44 13.24 4.14 -7.98
C THR A 44 14.20 3.31 -8.85
N ARG A 45 14.55 3.86 -9.98
CA ARG A 45 15.37 3.18 -10.97
C ARG A 45 16.75 2.79 -10.42
N ASP A 46 17.30 3.63 -9.56
CA ASP A 46 18.58 3.38 -8.92
C ASP A 46 18.47 2.46 -7.71
N LEU A 47 17.25 2.04 -7.38
CA LEU A 47 16.97 1.16 -6.24
C LEU A 47 17.31 1.79 -4.89
N ASP A 48 17.44 3.10 -4.82
CA ASP A 48 17.75 3.80 -3.57
C ASP A 48 16.55 4.01 -2.69
N TRP A 49 15.36 4.15 -3.30
CA TRP A 49 14.13 4.41 -2.56
C TRP A 49 13.01 3.48 -2.99
N ALA A 50 12.24 3.08 -2.02
CA ALA A 50 11.00 2.35 -2.27
C ALA A 50 9.87 3.07 -1.57
N THR A 51 8.83 3.42 -2.32
CA THR A 51 7.61 3.97 -1.76
C THR A 51 6.67 2.80 -1.50
N VAL A 52 6.27 2.65 -0.25
CA VAL A 52 5.40 1.54 0.18
C VAL A 52 4.02 2.11 0.41
N TRP A 53 3.10 1.78 -0.48
CA TRP A 53 1.72 2.25 -0.38
C TRP A 53 0.94 1.29 0.51
N VAL A 54 0.23 1.84 1.48
CA VAL A 54 -0.56 1.02 2.40
C VAL A 54 -2.00 1.51 2.45
N THR A 55 -2.90 0.56 2.65
CA THR A 55 -4.31 0.85 2.90
C THR A 55 -4.60 0.54 4.35
N ALA A 56 -5.56 1.22 4.95
CA ALA A 56 -5.96 0.99 6.32
C ALA A 56 -7.34 0.36 6.34
N LEU A 57 -7.58 -0.50 7.33
CA LEU A 57 -8.88 -1.10 7.51
C LEU A 57 -9.92 0.00 7.78
N MET A 58 -9.54 0.98 8.61
CA MET A 58 -10.38 2.14 8.88
C MET A 58 -9.73 3.35 8.23
N PRO A 59 -10.38 3.99 7.25
CA PRO A 59 -9.74 5.10 6.49
C PRO A 59 -9.19 6.22 7.37
N GLU A 60 -9.86 6.53 8.47
CA GLU A 60 -9.41 7.60 9.35
C GLU A 60 -8.10 7.26 10.06
N GLN A 61 -7.70 5.99 10.05
CA GLN A 61 -6.44 5.56 10.67
C GLN A 61 -5.29 5.50 9.66
N GLY A 62 -5.57 5.77 8.39
CA GLY A 62 -4.55 5.64 7.34
C GLY A 62 -3.36 6.55 7.54
N LEU A 63 -3.61 7.84 7.71
CA LEU A 63 -2.51 8.80 7.87
C LEU A 63 -1.76 8.61 9.19
N PRO A 64 -2.44 8.38 10.33
CA PRO A 64 -1.70 8.06 11.56
C PRO A 64 -0.84 6.81 11.44
N ALA A 65 -1.34 5.78 10.76
CA ALA A 65 -0.57 4.55 10.57
C ALA A 65 0.68 4.81 9.73
N VAL A 66 0.53 5.59 8.65
CA VAL A 66 1.66 5.94 7.78
C VAL A 66 2.70 6.71 8.57
N LYS A 67 2.27 7.66 9.39
CA LYS A 67 3.20 8.44 10.21
C LYS A 67 3.98 7.51 11.15
N ALA A 68 3.28 6.58 11.79
CA ALA A 68 3.94 5.64 12.70
C ALA A 68 4.91 4.73 11.95
N LEU A 69 4.53 4.24 10.77
CA LEU A 69 5.41 3.38 9.99
C LEU A 69 6.66 4.13 9.53
N ASN A 70 6.51 5.39 9.15
CA ASN A 70 7.67 6.19 8.76
C ASN A 70 8.62 6.43 9.93
N GLN A 71 8.10 6.49 11.15
CA GLN A 71 8.94 6.65 12.33
C GLN A 71 9.79 5.41 12.60
N ILE A 72 9.32 4.23 12.19
CA ILE A 72 10.04 2.98 12.39
C ILE A 72 10.54 2.39 11.07
N SER A 73 10.63 3.21 10.03
CA SER A 73 10.98 2.73 8.70
C SER A 73 12.36 2.06 8.65
N HIS A 74 13.32 2.59 9.40
CA HIS A 74 14.66 1.97 9.39
C HIS A 74 14.66 0.62 10.11
N GLU A 75 13.79 0.43 11.07
CA GLU A 75 13.63 -0.87 11.72
C GLU A 75 13.09 -1.91 10.72
N ILE A 76 12.09 -1.50 9.95
CA ILE A 76 11.54 -2.38 8.92
C ILE A 76 12.56 -2.64 7.82
N ARG A 77 13.33 -1.61 7.45
CA ARG A 77 14.39 -1.75 6.48
C ARG A 77 15.46 -2.72 6.97
N HIS A 78 15.81 -2.64 8.24
CA HIS A 78 16.76 -3.56 8.84
C HIS A 78 16.24 -5.01 8.76
N ALA A 79 14.98 -5.20 9.10
CA ALA A 79 14.36 -6.53 8.99
C ALA A 79 14.35 -7.02 7.55
N LEU A 80 14.13 -6.12 6.59
CA LEU A 80 14.17 -6.48 5.19
C LEU A 80 15.58 -6.94 4.77
N ALA A 81 16.59 -6.27 5.28
CA ALA A 81 17.96 -6.63 4.99
C ALA A 81 18.32 -8.04 5.50
N HIS A 82 17.62 -8.50 6.52
CA HIS A 82 17.83 -9.82 7.11
C HIS A 82 16.78 -10.84 6.67
N SER A 83 15.92 -10.45 5.71
CA SER A 83 14.93 -11.37 5.17
C SER A 83 15.58 -12.28 4.14
N GLY A 84 14.80 -13.16 3.59
CA GLY A 84 15.31 -14.07 2.56
C GLY A 84 15.61 -13.43 1.22
N MET A 85 15.29 -12.15 1.05
CA MET A 85 15.57 -11.47 -0.21
C MET A 85 17.04 -11.18 -0.39
N ARG A 86 17.54 -11.52 -1.56
CA ARG A 86 18.93 -11.23 -1.90
C ARG A 86 18.99 -9.89 -2.61
N MET A 87 19.31 -8.87 -1.86
CA MET A 87 19.51 -7.54 -2.41
C MET A 87 20.91 -7.07 -2.03
N ARG A 88 21.61 -6.59 -3.04
CA ARG A 88 22.91 -6.00 -2.82
C ARG A 88 22.78 -4.75 -1.94
N ARG A 89 21.70 -4.05 -2.12
CA ARG A 89 21.43 -2.77 -1.47
C ARG A 89 19.95 -2.71 -1.17
N VAL A 90 19.63 -2.49 0.08
CA VAL A 90 18.26 -2.38 0.52
C VAL A 90 17.83 -0.92 0.39
N PRO A 91 16.74 -0.62 -0.32
CA PRO A 91 16.32 0.77 -0.49
C PRO A 91 15.82 1.36 0.81
N GLU A 92 15.88 2.69 0.89
CA GLU A 92 15.21 3.41 1.95
C GLU A 92 13.71 3.27 1.75
N LEU A 93 12.99 3.17 2.84
CA LEU A 93 11.55 2.97 2.78
C LEU A 93 10.82 4.26 3.13
N LYS A 94 9.81 4.57 2.34
CA LYS A 94 8.92 5.67 2.61
C LYS A 94 7.49 5.16 2.50
N PHE A 95 6.72 5.31 3.55
CA PHE A 95 5.34 4.83 3.57
C PHE A 95 4.40 5.95 3.20
N LYS A 96 3.41 5.63 2.38
CA LYS A 96 2.36 6.57 1.97
C LYS A 96 1.02 5.88 2.02
N TYR A 97 0.00 6.64 2.31
CA TYR A 97 -1.34 6.11 2.35
C TYR A 97 -1.92 6.03 0.93
N ASP A 98 -2.42 4.86 0.58
CA ASP A 98 -3.08 4.63 -0.69
C ASP A 98 -4.57 4.86 -0.49
N ASP A 99 -5.05 6.00 -0.92
CA ASP A 99 -6.45 6.38 -0.75
C ASP A 99 -7.31 6.01 -1.96
N SER A 100 -6.79 5.20 -2.87
CA SER A 100 -7.52 4.85 -4.08
C SER A 100 -8.82 4.11 -3.77
N VAL A 101 -8.82 3.26 -2.75
CA VAL A 101 -10.03 2.56 -2.32
C VAL A 101 -11.06 3.54 -1.80
N ASP A 102 -10.62 4.49 -0.96
CA ASP A 102 -11.51 5.52 -0.40
C ASP A 102 -12.11 6.37 -1.52
N LYS A 103 -11.30 6.75 -2.49
CA LYS A 103 -11.76 7.52 -3.63
C LYS A 103 -12.74 6.71 -4.46
N GLY A 104 -12.48 5.43 -4.63
CA GLY A 104 -13.39 4.54 -5.34
C GLY A 104 -14.73 4.44 -4.65
N GLU A 105 -14.75 4.27 -3.34
CA GLU A 105 -15.97 4.23 -2.56
C GLU A 105 -16.74 5.53 -2.67
N ARG A 106 -16.04 6.66 -2.64
CA ARG A 106 -16.66 7.95 -2.76
C ARG A 106 -17.31 8.11 -4.13
N ILE A 107 -16.62 7.70 -5.17
CA ILE A 107 -17.16 7.75 -6.53
C ILE A 107 -18.40 6.87 -6.63
N GLU A 108 -18.36 5.68 -6.07
CA GLU A 108 -19.50 4.79 -6.06
C GLU A 108 -20.68 5.39 -5.32
N SER A 109 -20.44 6.04 -4.20
CA SER A 109 -21.49 6.72 -3.45
C SER A 109 -22.14 7.80 -4.27
N LEU A 110 -21.34 8.61 -4.95
CA LEU A 110 -21.85 9.67 -5.81
C LEU A 110 -22.68 9.11 -6.94
N LEU A 111 -22.22 8.03 -7.54
CA LEU A 111 -22.96 7.39 -8.61
C LEU A 111 -24.29 6.82 -8.11
N ARG A 112 -24.30 6.26 -6.93
CA ARG A 112 -25.53 5.77 -6.32
C ARG A 112 -26.53 6.87 -6.05
N GLU A 113 -26.03 8.01 -5.58
CA GLU A 113 -26.89 9.17 -5.35
C GLU A 113 -27.51 9.65 -6.64
N GLN A 114 -26.73 9.69 -7.72
CA GLN A 114 -27.24 10.05 -9.03
C GLN A 114 -28.28 9.04 -9.51
N ALA A 115 -28.04 7.78 -9.25
CA ALA A 115 -28.99 6.73 -9.65
C ALA A 115 -30.31 6.85 -8.90
N ARG A 116 -30.30 7.36 -7.68
CA ARG A 116 -31.54 7.57 -6.93
C ARG A 116 -32.42 8.66 -7.54
N ASP A 117 -31.80 9.60 -8.21
CA ASP A 117 -32.51 10.68 -8.86
C ASP A 117 -33.12 10.25 -10.17
N LEU A 118 -32.83 9.04 -10.63
CA LEU A 118 -33.34 8.48 -11.87
C LEU A 118 -34.42 7.45 -11.56
N PRO A 119 -35.20 7.01 -12.58
CA PRO A 119 -36.16 5.94 -12.34
C PRO A 119 -35.46 4.71 -11.79
N PRO A 120 -36.08 3.98 -10.88
CA PRO A 120 -35.45 2.83 -10.25
C PRO A 120 -35.08 1.78 -11.29
N ARG A 121 -33.95 1.12 -11.06
CA ARG A 121 -33.51 -0.02 -11.84
C ARG A 121 -33.31 -1.20 -10.95
N ASP A 122 -33.37 -2.36 -11.56
CA ASP A 122 -33.04 -3.56 -10.82
C ASP A 122 -31.58 -3.51 -10.46
N GLY A 123 -31.28 -3.77 -9.25
CA GLY A 123 -29.91 -3.71 -8.81
C GLY A 123 -29.52 -2.44 -8.14
N ASP A 124 -30.27 -1.38 -8.32
CA ASP A 124 -29.97 -0.14 -7.64
C ASP A 124 -30.28 -0.21 -6.16
N LYS A 125 -30.85 -1.27 -5.72
CA LYS A 125 -31.25 -1.44 -4.34
C LYS A 125 -30.23 -2.04 -3.47
N GLN A 126 -29.16 -2.40 -4.00
CA GLN A 126 -28.24 -3.17 -3.25
C GLN A 126 -27.24 -2.38 -2.53
N ASP A 127 -27.33 -1.18 -2.53
CA ASP A 127 -26.30 -0.36 -2.05
C ASP A 127 -26.30 -0.11 -0.62
N ASP A 128 -26.85 -0.82 0.11
CA ASP A 128 -26.84 -0.60 1.52
C ASP A 128 -25.57 -0.84 2.25
#